data_710585508b21ebeaa84038b38f8fcbe3
#
_entry.id   710585508b21ebeaa84038b38f8fcbe3
#
_cell.length_a   1.000
_cell.length_b   1.000
_cell.length_c   1.000
_cell.angle_alpha   90.00
_cell.angle_beta   90.00
_cell.angle_gamma   90.00
#
_symmetry.space_group_name_H-M   'P 1'
#
loop_
_entity.id
_entity.type
_entity.pdbx_description
1 polymer ?
#
loop_
_entity_poly.entity_id
_entity_poly.type
_entity_poly.pdbx_seq_one_letter_code
_entity_poly.pdbx_strand_id
1 'polypeptide(L)'
;MERPLNKQLVDNICIANGLRNAKELGAASIRQFVSVVKDIEDKTGVEYIRMEIGEAGLPAEQIGIDAEHEALLSGVGSRYPLITGIEPLTKEASRFIKAFVNLDIPSRCIVPTVGSMQGAFGLFTLTKQLDPG
;
A
#
# COMPACT_ATOMS: atom_id res chain seq x y z
N MET A 1 21.08 -28.16 -0.38
CA MET A 1 22.33 -27.79 0.32
C MET A 1 22.28 -26.28 0.51
N GLU A 2 21.83 -25.83 1.70
CA GLU A 2 21.78 -24.41 2.04
C GLU A 2 23.21 -23.84 1.97
N ARG A 3 23.41 -22.84 1.12
CA ARG A 3 24.65 -22.04 1.19
C ARG A 3 24.52 -21.13 2.41
N PRO A 4 25.40 -21.27 3.43
CA PRO A 4 25.32 -20.42 4.59
C PRO A 4 25.47 -18.96 4.16
N LEU A 5 24.64 -18.11 4.75
CA LEU A 5 24.75 -16.66 4.62
C LEU A 5 26.15 -16.25 5.05
N ASN A 6 27.02 -15.88 4.12
CA ASN A 6 28.31 -15.35 4.48
C ASN A 6 28.30 -13.82 4.41
N LYS A 7 29.05 -13.18 5.28
CA LYS A 7 29.12 -11.73 5.42
C LYS A 7 29.46 -11.04 4.08
N GLN A 8 30.40 -11.60 3.32
CA GLN A 8 30.83 -11.04 2.05
C GLN A 8 29.70 -11.00 1.00
N LEU A 9 28.88 -12.04 0.95
CA LEU A 9 27.71 -12.08 0.07
C LEU A 9 26.71 -10.98 0.43
N VAL A 10 26.40 -10.82 1.72
CA VAL A 10 25.46 -9.79 2.20
C VAL A 10 26.02 -8.40 1.94
N ASP A 11 27.30 -8.14 2.23
CA ASP A 11 27.93 -6.84 1.96
C ASP A 11 27.89 -6.50 0.46
N ASN A 12 28.18 -7.45 -0.41
CA ASN A 12 28.11 -7.25 -1.88
C ASN A 12 26.69 -6.93 -2.35
N ILE A 13 25.68 -7.60 -1.80
CA ILE A 13 24.28 -7.32 -2.10
C ILE A 13 23.88 -5.94 -1.61
N CYS A 14 24.28 -5.55 -0.39
CA CYS A 14 24.05 -4.22 0.15
C CYS A 14 24.65 -3.13 -0.74
N ILE A 15 25.90 -3.33 -1.21
CA ILE A 15 26.57 -2.39 -2.13
C ILE A 15 25.80 -2.28 -3.45
N ALA A 16 25.33 -3.39 -4.03
CA ALA A 16 24.54 -3.39 -5.25
C ALA A 16 23.20 -2.62 -5.09
N ASN A 17 22.67 -2.56 -3.87
CA ASN A 17 21.45 -1.82 -3.51
C ASN A 17 21.71 -0.40 -2.96
N GLY A 18 22.91 0.15 -3.17
CA GLY A 18 23.25 1.53 -2.82
C GLY A 18 23.61 1.76 -1.34
N LEU A 19 23.90 0.69 -0.60
CA LEU A 19 24.44 0.74 0.77
C LEU A 19 25.95 0.49 0.74
N ARG A 20 26.69 0.94 1.75
CA ARG A 20 28.14 0.68 1.83
C ARG A 20 28.47 -0.72 2.35
N ASN A 21 27.61 -1.28 3.18
CA ASN A 21 27.75 -2.63 3.76
C ASN A 21 26.47 -3.00 4.55
N ALA A 22 26.41 -4.22 5.08
CA ALA A 22 25.27 -4.72 5.87
C ALA A 22 24.96 -3.94 7.15
N LYS A 23 25.92 -3.20 7.72
CA LYS A 23 25.68 -2.41 8.95
C LYS A 23 24.72 -1.23 8.70
N GLU A 24 24.58 -0.80 7.45
CA GLU A 24 23.68 0.29 7.07
C GLU A 24 22.22 -0.16 6.87
N LEU A 25 21.93 -1.45 6.91
CA LEU A 25 20.57 -1.97 6.76
C LEU A 25 19.58 -1.37 7.75
N GLY A 26 20.00 -1.10 8.99
CA GLY A 26 19.16 -0.47 10.00
C GLY A 26 18.75 0.97 9.71
N ALA A 27 19.48 1.65 8.83
CA ALA A 27 19.19 3.03 8.38
C ALA A 27 18.71 3.07 6.92
N ALA A 28 18.58 1.92 6.26
CA ALA A 28 18.15 1.83 4.88
C ALA A 28 16.67 2.20 4.74
N SER A 29 16.31 2.74 3.58
CA SER A 29 14.91 2.88 3.22
C SER A 29 14.25 1.49 3.11
N ILE A 30 12.93 1.42 3.33
CA ILE A 30 12.16 0.18 3.19
C ILE A 30 12.39 -0.45 1.80
N ARG A 31 12.47 0.37 0.75
CA ARG A 31 12.71 -0.13 -0.62
C ARG A 31 14.08 -0.81 -0.75
N GLN A 32 15.13 -0.21 -0.21
CA GLN A 32 16.47 -0.80 -0.22
C GLN A 32 16.50 -2.09 0.59
N PHE A 33 15.86 -2.10 1.75
CA PHE A 33 15.78 -3.29 2.60
C PHE A 33 15.09 -4.45 1.87
N VAL A 34 13.93 -4.19 1.27
CA VAL A 34 13.17 -5.18 0.48
C VAL A 34 14.01 -5.73 -0.67
N SER A 35 14.70 -4.85 -1.42
CA SER A 35 15.57 -5.28 -2.53
C SER A 35 16.72 -6.15 -2.04
N VAL A 36 17.37 -5.78 -0.94
CA VAL A 36 18.47 -6.56 -0.36
C VAL A 36 17.99 -7.95 0.06
N VAL A 37 16.84 -8.04 0.76
CA VAL A 37 16.30 -9.34 1.19
C VAL A 37 15.96 -10.20 -0.01
N LYS A 38 15.29 -9.64 -1.03
CA LYS A 38 14.97 -10.35 -2.26
C LYS A 38 16.22 -10.88 -2.97
N ASP A 39 17.26 -10.04 -3.10
CA ASP A 39 18.52 -10.47 -3.74
C ASP A 39 19.24 -11.58 -2.95
N ILE A 40 19.09 -11.60 -1.61
CA ILE A 40 19.61 -12.67 -0.77
C ILE A 40 18.80 -13.95 -1.03
N GLU A 41 17.48 -13.89 -1.04
CA GLU A 41 16.59 -15.02 -1.35
C GLU A 41 16.93 -15.62 -2.71
N ASP A 42 17.03 -14.79 -3.74
CA ASP A 42 17.33 -15.21 -5.12
C ASP A 42 18.71 -15.88 -5.25
N LYS A 43 19.71 -15.44 -4.48
CA LYS A 43 21.07 -15.98 -4.54
C LYS A 43 21.29 -17.19 -3.64
N THR A 44 20.53 -17.34 -2.57
CA THR A 44 20.72 -18.40 -1.58
C THR A 44 19.68 -19.51 -1.68
N GLY A 45 18.49 -19.21 -2.22
CA GLY A 45 17.33 -20.10 -2.20
C GLY A 45 16.67 -20.21 -0.81
N VAL A 46 17.06 -19.34 0.13
CA VAL A 46 16.46 -19.28 1.48
C VAL A 46 15.32 -18.28 1.46
N GLU A 47 14.13 -18.70 1.81
CA GLU A 47 12.97 -17.82 1.97
C GLU A 47 12.94 -17.23 3.37
N TYR A 48 12.67 -15.93 3.50
CA TYR A 48 12.54 -15.24 4.76
C TYR A 48 11.08 -14.91 5.07
N ILE A 49 10.74 -14.96 6.36
CA ILE A 49 9.47 -14.40 6.83
C ILE A 49 9.57 -12.89 6.72
N ARG A 50 8.77 -12.31 5.84
CA ARG A 50 8.79 -10.87 5.51
C ARG A 50 8.05 -10.07 6.59
N MET A 51 8.80 -9.28 7.37
CA MET A 51 8.25 -8.46 8.45
C MET A 51 8.61 -6.98 8.31
N GLU A 52 9.30 -6.62 7.24
CA GLU A 52 9.75 -5.24 6.98
C GLU A 52 8.66 -4.34 6.38
N ILE A 53 7.57 -4.93 5.89
CA ILE A 53 6.41 -4.22 5.36
C ILE A 53 5.17 -4.71 6.10
N GLY A 54 4.34 -3.76 6.53
CA GLY A 54 3.02 -4.08 7.06
C GLY A 54 2.05 -4.39 5.92
N GLU A 55 1.76 -5.66 5.72
CA GLU A 55 0.77 -6.13 4.76
C GLU A 55 -0.43 -6.73 5.49
N ALA A 56 -1.62 -6.62 4.90
CA ALA A 56 -2.83 -7.20 5.46
C ALA A 56 -2.72 -8.73 5.62
N GLY A 57 -1.99 -9.41 4.72
CA GLY A 57 -1.63 -10.83 4.80
C GLY A 57 -2.77 -11.82 4.67
N LEU A 58 -4.01 -11.38 4.78
CA LEU A 58 -5.19 -12.21 4.59
C LEU A 58 -5.72 -12.06 3.15
N PRO A 59 -6.16 -13.15 2.53
CA PRO A 59 -6.83 -13.07 1.23
C PRO A 59 -8.11 -12.24 1.34
N ALA A 60 -8.50 -11.60 0.25
CA ALA A 60 -9.78 -10.90 0.19
C ALA A 60 -10.94 -11.89 0.32
N GLU A 61 -12.02 -11.47 0.96
CA GLU A 61 -13.23 -12.28 1.08
C GLU A 61 -13.84 -12.55 -0.30
N GLN A 62 -14.28 -13.81 -0.52
CA GLN A 62 -14.78 -14.26 -1.83
C GLN A 62 -15.94 -13.40 -2.33
N ILE A 63 -16.85 -12.98 -1.46
CA ILE A 63 -17.96 -12.11 -1.81
C ILE A 63 -17.49 -10.78 -2.42
N GLY A 64 -16.36 -10.23 -1.96
CA GLY A 64 -15.78 -9.02 -2.51
C GLY A 64 -15.19 -9.26 -3.91
N ILE A 65 -14.48 -10.38 -4.08
CA ILE A 65 -13.90 -10.79 -5.37
C ILE A 65 -14.99 -10.98 -6.41
N ASP A 66 -16.07 -11.68 -6.06
CA ASP A 66 -17.19 -11.95 -6.97
C ASP A 66 -17.89 -10.65 -7.38
N ALA A 67 -18.12 -9.74 -6.43
CA ALA A 67 -18.74 -8.44 -6.71
C ALA A 67 -17.86 -7.54 -7.61
N GLU A 68 -16.53 -7.55 -7.42
CA GLU A 68 -15.60 -6.85 -8.30
C GLU A 68 -15.64 -7.44 -9.72
N HIS A 69 -15.62 -8.75 -9.84
CA HIS A 69 -15.72 -9.44 -11.13
C HIS A 69 -17.02 -9.08 -11.87
N GLU A 70 -18.16 -9.14 -11.21
CA GLU A 70 -19.45 -8.74 -11.78
C GLU A 70 -19.47 -7.28 -12.22
N ALA A 71 -18.91 -6.38 -11.41
CA ALA A 71 -18.79 -4.97 -11.75
C ALA A 71 -17.94 -4.74 -13.01
N LEU A 72 -16.81 -5.42 -13.15
CA LEU A 72 -15.97 -5.36 -14.34
C LEU A 72 -16.70 -5.89 -15.58
N LEU A 73 -17.40 -7.00 -15.48
CA LEU A 73 -18.21 -7.57 -16.58
C LEU A 73 -19.36 -6.64 -17.01
N SER A 74 -19.91 -5.86 -16.08
CA SER A 74 -20.94 -4.85 -16.37
C SER A 74 -20.40 -3.61 -17.12
N GLY A 75 -19.08 -3.53 -17.36
CA GLY A 75 -18.43 -2.44 -18.08
C GLY A 75 -18.19 -1.18 -17.24
N VAL A 76 -18.19 -1.30 -15.90
CA VAL A 76 -17.94 -0.16 -15.01
C VAL A 76 -16.59 0.52 -15.30
N GLY A 77 -15.56 -0.26 -15.68
CA GLY A 77 -14.23 0.24 -16.02
C GLY A 77 -14.14 1.06 -17.31
N SER A 78 -15.18 1.10 -18.13
CA SER A 78 -15.22 1.87 -19.37
C SER A 78 -15.80 3.29 -19.22
N ARG A 79 -16.15 3.70 -18.01
CA ARG A 79 -16.78 5.00 -17.71
C ARG A 79 -15.95 5.81 -16.73
N TYR A 80 -15.89 7.12 -16.97
CA TYR A 80 -15.29 8.04 -16.00
C TYR A 80 -16.27 8.24 -14.82
N PRO A 81 -15.82 8.06 -13.58
CA PRO A 81 -16.61 8.42 -12.41
C PRO A 81 -16.70 9.95 -12.26
N LEU A 82 -17.63 10.42 -11.45
CA LEU A 82 -17.63 11.80 -10.99
C LEU A 82 -16.36 12.04 -10.14
N ILE A 83 -15.90 13.29 -10.11
CA ILE A 83 -14.73 13.71 -9.28
C ILE A 83 -14.97 13.38 -7.79
N THR A 84 -16.22 13.47 -7.35
CA THR A 84 -16.63 13.12 -5.98
C THR A 84 -16.81 11.61 -5.75
N GLY A 85 -16.54 10.78 -6.75
CA GLY A 85 -16.78 9.33 -6.71
C GLY A 85 -18.19 8.94 -7.14
N ILE A 86 -18.43 7.64 -7.17
CA ILE A 86 -19.75 7.08 -7.49
C ILE A 86 -20.61 7.01 -6.22
N GLU A 87 -21.90 7.33 -6.36
CA GLU A 87 -22.82 7.39 -5.22
C GLU A 87 -22.92 6.07 -4.43
N PRO A 88 -22.97 4.87 -5.03
CA PRO A 88 -22.99 3.61 -4.28
C PRO A 88 -21.76 3.47 -3.36
N LEU A 89 -20.56 3.83 -3.84
CA LEU A 89 -19.32 3.75 -3.03
C LEU A 89 -19.37 4.70 -1.82
N THR A 90 -19.76 5.95 -2.04
CA THR A 90 -19.79 6.95 -0.95
C THR A 90 -20.88 6.63 0.09
N LYS A 91 -22.01 6.05 -0.32
CA LYS A 91 -23.05 5.57 0.60
C LYS A 91 -22.55 4.40 1.45
N GLU A 92 -21.91 3.41 0.83
CA GLU A 92 -21.38 2.26 1.55
C GLU A 92 -20.21 2.63 2.45
N ALA A 93 -19.35 3.56 2.03
CA ALA A 93 -18.30 4.12 2.88
C ALA A 93 -18.88 4.84 4.12
N SER A 94 -19.95 5.62 3.96
CA SER A 94 -20.68 6.24 5.08
C SER A 94 -21.23 5.17 6.04
N ARG A 95 -21.86 4.12 5.50
CA ARG A 95 -22.37 3.00 6.30
C ARG A 95 -21.25 2.27 7.04
N PHE A 96 -20.13 2.01 6.37
CA PHE A 96 -18.96 1.35 6.97
C PHE A 96 -18.38 2.19 8.11
N ILE A 97 -18.16 3.49 7.90
CA ILE A 97 -17.62 4.40 8.92
C ILE A 97 -18.55 4.43 10.14
N LYS A 98 -19.88 4.47 9.92
CA LYS A 98 -20.85 4.41 11.01
C LYS A 98 -20.75 3.09 11.78
N ALA A 99 -20.66 1.96 11.09
CA ALA A 99 -20.64 0.64 11.72
C ALA A 99 -19.36 0.37 12.51
N PHE A 100 -18.20 0.73 11.98
CA PHE A 100 -16.90 0.36 12.57
C PHE A 100 -16.28 1.46 13.44
N VAL A 101 -16.51 2.72 13.11
CA VAL A 101 -15.90 3.88 13.80
C VAL A 101 -16.92 4.64 14.64
N ASN A 102 -18.22 4.31 14.47
CA ASN A 102 -19.34 4.99 15.13
C ASN A 102 -19.40 6.51 14.86
N LEU A 103 -18.96 6.93 13.69
CA LEU A 103 -19.06 8.31 13.22
C LEU A 103 -20.17 8.42 12.17
N ASP A 104 -21.02 9.43 12.32
CA ASP A 104 -22.11 9.71 11.39
C ASP A 104 -21.67 10.76 10.37
N ILE A 105 -21.10 10.29 9.25
CA ILE A 105 -20.61 11.14 8.17
C ILE A 105 -21.52 10.98 6.96
N PRO A 106 -22.19 12.06 6.52
CA PRO A 106 -23.03 11.99 5.32
C PRO A 106 -22.21 11.61 4.08
N SER A 107 -22.77 10.79 3.20
CA SER A 107 -22.08 10.31 1.97
C SER A 107 -21.56 11.45 1.08
N ARG A 108 -22.24 12.61 1.07
CA ARG A 108 -21.78 13.82 0.35
C ARG A 108 -20.48 14.43 0.89
N CYS A 109 -20.07 14.05 2.11
CA CYS A 109 -18.81 14.49 2.73
C CYS A 109 -17.66 13.50 2.53
N ILE A 110 -17.89 12.45 1.74
CA ILE A 110 -16.91 11.41 1.46
C ILE A 110 -16.40 11.56 0.03
N VAL A 111 -15.09 11.67 -0.10
CA VAL A 111 -14.41 11.75 -1.38
C VAL A 111 -13.41 10.61 -1.49
N PRO A 112 -13.63 9.65 -2.38
CA PRO A 112 -12.68 8.57 -2.63
C PRO A 112 -11.36 9.11 -3.20
N THR A 113 -10.23 8.55 -2.75
CA THR A 113 -8.90 8.89 -3.24
C THR A 113 -8.14 7.63 -3.64
N VAL A 114 -7.19 7.76 -4.55
CA VAL A 114 -6.28 6.68 -4.93
C VAL A 114 -5.17 6.58 -3.88
N GLY A 115 -5.47 5.84 -2.82
CA GLY A 115 -4.60 5.71 -1.65
C GLY A 115 -4.61 6.94 -0.72
N SER A 116 -4.16 6.74 0.51
CA SER A 116 -4.12 7.76 1.56
C SER A 116 -3.19 8.93 1.22
N MET A 117 -2.15 8.69 0.43
CA MET A 117 -1.19 9.75 0.04
C MET A 117 -1.84 10.82 -0.84
N GLN A 118 -2.74 10.45 -1.75
CA GLN A 118 -3.50 11.43 -2.53
C GLN A 118 -4.42 12.26 -1.62
N GLY A 119 -5.07 11.60 -0.67
CA GLY A 119 -5.91 12.29 0.31
C GLY A 119 -5.11 13.29 1.16
N ALA A 120 -3.96 12.86 1.68
CA ALA A 120 -3.07 13.73 2.45
C ALA A 120 -2.56 14.92 1.65
N PHE A 121 -2.10 14.69 0.41
CA PHE A 121 -1.65 15.76 -0.47
C PHE A 121 -2.75 16.78 -0.75
N GLY A 122 -3.97 16.29 -1.08
CA GLY A 122 -5.12 17.15 -1.31
C GLY A 122 -5.47 17.98 -0.07
N LEU A 123 -5.44 17.38 1.11
CA LEU A 123 -5.75 18.05 2.38
C LEU A 123 -4.70 19.11 2.70
N PHE A 124 -3.40 18.83 2.57
CA PHE A 124 -2.34 19.82 2.81
C PHE A 124 -2.41 20.98 1.82
N THR A 125 -2.72 20.70 0.55
CA THR A 125 -2.90 21.74 -0.46
C THR A 125 -4.08 22.64 -0.13
N LEU A 126 -5.22 22.06 0.26
CA LEU A 126 -6.40 22.81 0.67
C LEU A 126 -6.13 23.68 1.91
N THR A 127 -5.49 23.11 2.93
CA THR A 127 -5.14 23.84 4.15
C THR A 127 -4.27 25.07 3.84
N LYS A 128 -3.26 24.89 2.96
CA LYS A 128 -2.40 26.01 2.53
C LYS A 128 -3.16 27.09 1.76
N GLN A 129 -4.20 26.74 1.01
CA GLN A 129 -5.03 27.70 0.29
C GLN A 129 -5.97 28.47 1.25
N LEU A 130 -6.47 27.80 2.30
CA LEU A 130 -7.38 28.41 3.28
C LEU A 130 -6.64 29.30 4.29
N ASP A 131 -5.41 28.94 4.62
CA ASP A 131 -4.55 29.71 5.53
C ASP A 131 -3.15 29.85 4.91
N PRO A 132 -2.95 30.87 4.07
CA PRO A 132 -1.69 31.05 3.35
C PRO A 132 -0.50 31.46 4.23
N GLY A 133 -0.73 31.80 5.55
CA GLY A 133 0.32 32.20 6.51
C GLY A 133 0.64 33.67 6.41
#